data_805c4dd0354c250464e082e274c40ee7
#
_entry.id   805c4dd0354c250464e082e274c40ee7
#
_cell.length_a   1.000
_cell.length_b   1.000
_cell.length_c   1.000
_cell.angle_alpha   90.00
_cell.angle_beta   90.00
_cell.angle_gamma   90.00
#
_symmetry.space_group_name_H-M   'P 1'
#
loop_
_entity.id
_entity.type
_entity.pdbx_description
1 polymer ?
#
loop_
_entity_poly.entity_id
_entity_poly.type
_entity_poly.pdbx_seq_one_letter_code
_entity_poly.pdbx_strand_id
1 'polypeptide(L)'
;KEKVRDRFEKIYVMNEMAEEDPRESSISSDDELDGDEQTIAPELSGLHAKLFIWETGWEAGWLMGSANATDAAFRKNVEFMIELHGKKSRIGINNVMGNEDDRNSLRKLLLEYTPPEQKTPVNRDQKRAEDLTNLVCDWLLNCQFTLGVQPNGDQYDLNMRSTRSSPRPGGEYTIQCRPISLREEASREFNFAQSNLEIHFEGLSLISLTAFIGFEVKAQVGKVKHTARFVFLLPISDLPQERDSAILTTILSDRTQFLRYLRLILM
;
A
#
# COMPACT_ATOMS: atom_id res chain seq x y z
N LYS A 1 6.72 -8.31 -23.00
CA LYS A 1 6.14 -9.59 -22.55
C LYS A 1 6.65 -10.79 -23.35
N GLU A 2 6.86 -10.70 -24.68
CA GLU A 2 7.47 -11.78 -25.49
C GLU A 2 8.88 -12.17 -24.99
N LYS A 3 9.72 -11.20 -24.66
CA LYS A 3 11.09 -11.42 -24.16
C LYS A 3 11.18 -12.18 -22.81
N VAL A 4 10.10 -12.23 -22.05
CA VAL A 4 10.05 -12.97 -20.78
C VAL A 4 9.79 -14.44 -21.04
N ARG A 5 8.85 -14.77 -21.94
CA ARG A 5 8.47 -16.14 -22.27
C ARG A 5 9.64 -16.99 -22.78
N ASP A 6 10.52 -16.40 -23.58
CA ASP A 6 11.69 -17.09 -24.15
C ASP A 6 12.75 -17.48 -23.10
N ARG A 7 12.61 -16.97 -21.87
CA ARG A 7 13.54 -17.21 -20.76
C ARG A 7 13.01 -18.17 -19.69
N PHE A 8 11.72 -18.49 -19.73
CA PHE A 8 11.06 -19.36 -18.75
C PHE A 8 10.41 -20.53 -19.46
N GLU A 9 10.62 -21.72 -18.93
CA GLU A 9 10.00 -22.95 -19.47
C GLU A 9 8.47 -22.90 -19.31
N LYS A 10 8.00 -22.45 -18.15
CA LYS A 10 6.58 -22.29 -17.83
C LYS A 10 6.32 -21.06 -16.98
N ILE A 11 5.19 -20.44 -17.21
CA ILE A 11 4.70 -19.30 -16.42
C ILE A 11 3.32 -19.67 -15.90
N TYR A 12 3.08 -19.43 -14.64
CA TYR A 12 1.78 -19.67 -13.98
C TYR A 12 1.24 -18.39 -13.38
N VAL A 13 -0.09 -18.32 -13.25
CA VAL A 13 -0.82 -17.29 -12.51
C VAL A 13 -1.66 -17.98 -11.45
N MET A 14 -1.96 -17.27 -10.36
CA MET A 14 -2.89 -17.77 -9.35
C MET A 14 -4.27 -17.94 -9.96
N ASN A 15 -4.98 -19.00 -9.56
CA ASN A 15 -6.39 -19.18 -9.87
C ASN A 15 -7.22 -18.22 -9.03
N GLU A 16 -8.15 -17.47 -9.65
CA GLU A 16 -9.04 -16.53 -8.94
C GLU A 16 -9.82 -17.21 -7.80
N MET A 17 -10.22 -18.47 -7.97
CA MET A 17 -10.88 -19.27 -6.92
C MET A 17 -9.96 -19.58 -5.70
N ALA A 18 -8.66 -19.37 -5.80
CA ALA A 18 -7.73 -19.56 -4.68
C ALA A 18 -7.62 -18.31 -3.79
N GLU A 19 -8.20 -17.21 -4.19
CA GLU A 19 -8.19 -15.93 -3.46
C GLU A 19 -9.42 -15.73 -2.56
N GLU A 20 -10.46 -16.57 -2.70
CA GLU A 20 -11.62 -16.54 -1.80
C GLU A 20 -11.25 -17.16 -0.44
N ASP A 21 -11.20 -16.33 0.60
CA ASP A 21 -11.09 -16.82 1.99
C ASP A 21 -12.43 -17.51 2.36
N PRO A 22 -12.43 -18.83 2.67
CA PRO A 22 -13.66 -19.54 3.06
C PRO A 22 -14.34 -18.96 4.31
N ARG A 23 -13.71 -18.01 5.00
CA ARG A 23 -14.26 -17.35 6.20
C ARG A 23 -15.10 -16.12 5.88
N GLU A 24 -14.98 -15.53 4.70
CA GLU A 24 -15.83 -14.41 4.29
C GLU A 24 -17.20 -14.84 3.74
N SER A 25 -17.34 -16.09 3.31
CA SER A 25 -18.63 -16.62 2.82
C SER A 25 -19.64 -16.99 3.92
N SER A 26 -19.32 -16.85 5.19
CA SER A 26 -20.19 -17.19 6.33
C SER A 26 -20.83 -16.00 7.05
N ILE A 27 -20.69 -14.78 6.53
CA ILE A 27 -21.39 -13.59 7.04
C ILE A 27 -22.40 -13.14 5.99
N SER A 28 -23.39 -13.95 5.77
CA SER A 28 -24.62 -13.55 5.10
C SER A 28 -25.80 -14.27 5.73
N SER A 29 -26.35 -13.66 6.78
CA SER A 29 -27.80 -13.68 7.03
C SER A 29 -28.14 -12.65 8.11
N ASP A 30 -29.12 -11.81 7.76
CA ASP A 30 -29.94 -10.96 8.59
C ASP A 30 -29.28 -9.67 9.12
N ASP A 31 -29.27 -8.63 8.26
CA ASP A 31 -29.86 -7.32 8.60
C ASP A 31 -30.03 -6.52 7.31
N GLU A 32 -31.27 -6.42 6.83
CA GLU A 32 -31.69 -5.47 5.80
C GLU A 32 -31.59 -4.05 6.38
N LEU A 33 -30.64 -3.24 5.89
CA LEU A 33 -30.73 -1.79 5.95
C LEU A 33 -30.33 -1.20 4.59
N ASP A 34 -31.35 -0.66 3.99
CA ASP A 34 -31.45 0.17 2.80
C ASP A 34 -30.36 1.28 2.77
N GLY A 35 -29.59 1.37 1.72
CA GLY A 35 -28.65 2.47 1.48
C GLY A 35 -27.75 2.19 0.30
N ASP A 36 -27.91 2.96 -0.80
CA ASP A 36 -27.08 2.98 -2.00
C ASP A 36 -25.57 3.09 -1.67
N GLU A 37 -24.90 2.00 -1.33
CA GLU A 37 -23.47 1.88 -1.35
C GLU A 37 -23.04 1.24 -2.67
N GLN A 38 -22.41 2.05 -3.51
CA GLN A 38 -21.59 1.55 -4.60
C GLN A 38 -20.57 0.58 -4.00
N THR A 39 -20.83 -0.70 -4.17
CA THR A 39 -19.93 -1.78 -3.81
C THR A 39 -18.63 -1.56 -4.58
N ILE A 40 -17.65 -0.95 -3.94
CA ILE A 40 -16.27 -0.96 -4.40
C ILE A 40 -15.86 -2.43 -4.27
N ALA A 41 -15.81 -3.15 -5.39
CA ALA A 41 -15.26 -4.49 -5.43
C ALA A 41 -13.92 -4.47 -4.68
N PRO A 42 -13.67 -5.36 -3.72
CA PRO A 42 -12.38 -5.41 -3.05
C PRO A 42 -11.32 -5.59 -4.13
N GLU A 43 -10.35 -4.69 -4.19
CA GLU A 43 -9.16 -4.88 -5.03
C GLU A 43 -8.58 -6.23 -4.62
N LEU A 44 -8.56 -7.18 -5.56
CA LEU A 44 -7.99 -8.51 -5.39
C LEU A 44 -6.60 -8.36 -4.79
N SER A 45 -6.47 -8.62 -3.50
CA SER A 45 -5.19 -8.64 -2.80
C SER A 45 -4.48 -9.93 -3.16
N GLY A 46 -3.87 -9.98 -4.34
CA GLY A 46 -3.13 -11.14 -4.81
C GLY A 46 -2.03 -11.56 -3.83
N LEU A 47 -1.65 -12.82 -3.85
CA LEU A 47 -0.56 -13.35 -3.02
C LEU A 47 0.72 -12.53 -3.23
N HIS A 48 1.11 -11.77 -2.19
CA HIS A 48 2.30 -10.90 -2.22
C HIS A 48 3.55 -11.65 -1.69
N ALA A 49 3.66 -12.95 -1.97
CA ALA A 49 4.81 -13.76 -1.60
C ALA A 49 5.93 -13.65 -2.64
N LYS A 50 7.17 -13.50 -2.19
CA LYS A 50 8.37 -13.52 -3.00
C LYS A 50 9.21 -14.70 -2.55
N LEU A 51 9.21 -15.74 -3.38
CA LEU A 51 9.90 -16.99 -3.11
C LEU A 51 10.70 -17.38 -4.36
N PHE A 52 12.00 -17.56 -4.19
CA PHE A 52 12.90 -18.10 -5.19
C PHE A 52 13.37 -19.45 -4.70
N ILE A 53 13.28 -20.47 -5.55
CA ILE A 53 13.74 -21.82 -5.24
C ILE A 53 14.73 -22.23 -6.35
N TRP A 54 15.87 -22.76 -5.92
CA TRP A 54 16.84 -23.34 -6.84
C TRP A 54 17.28 -24.71 -6.35
N GLU A 55 17.76 -25.52 -7.28
CA GLU A 55 18.25 -26.86 -7.02
C GLU A 55 19.66 -27.04 -7.61
N THR A 56 20.57 -27.63 -6.82
CA THR A 56 21.94 -27.95 -7.27
C THR A 56 22.31 -29.34 -6.78
N GLY A 57 22.39 -30.30 -7.68
CA GLY A 57 22.67 -31.69 -7.32
C GLY A 57 21.59 -32.26 -6.40
N TRP A 58 21.96 -32.62 -5.18
CA TRP A 58 21.07 -33.19 -4.15
C TRP A 58 20.53 -32.15 -3.16
N GLU A 59 20.88 -30.91 -3.34
CA GLU A 59 20.50 -29.81 -2.46
C GLU A 59 19.49 -28.87 -3.15
N ALA A 60 18.69 -28.19 -2.34
CA ALA A 60 17.85 -27.11 -2.75
C ALA A 60 18.00 -25.92 -1.81
N GLY A 61 17.88 -24.73 -2.34
CA GLY A 61 17.88 -23.50 -1.57
C GLY A 61 16.60 -22.70 -1.82
N TRP A 62 16.18 -21.99 -0.80
CA TRP A 62 15.04 -21.07 -0.82
C TRP A 62 15.51 -19.68 -0.45
N LEU A 63 15.08 -18.69 -1.19
CA LEU A 63 15.22 -17.29 -0.84
C LEU A 63 13.83 -16.67 -0.78
N MET A 64 13.40 -16.24 0.39
CA MET A 64 12.07 -15.68 0.61
C MET A 64 12.14 -14.37 1.38
N GLY A 65 11.22 -13.46 1.12
CA GLY A 65 11.18 -12.18 1.80
C GLY A 65 10.43 -11.09 1.05
N SER A 66 10.87 -9.84 1.19
CA SER A 66 10.21 -8.67 0.62
C SER A 66 10.61 -8.36 -0.82
N ALA A 67 11.79 -8.85 -1.29
CA ALA A 67 12.35 -8.48 -2.58
C ALA A 67 11.60 -9.06 -3.77
N ASN A 68 11.03 -8.23 -4.61
CA ASN A 68 10.51 -8.63 -5.92
C ASN A 68 11.64 -9.04 -6.87
N ALA A 69 11.34 -9.82 -7.92
CA ALA A 69 12.29 -10.18 -8.96
C ALA A 69 12.60 -8.98 -9.90
N THR A 70 13.07 -7.87 -9.34
CA THR A 70 13.40 -6.64 -10.08
C THR A 70 14.80 -6.16 -9.74
N ASP A 71 15.42 -5.43 -10.66
CA ASP A 71 16.75 -4.81 -10.41
C ASP A 71 16.70 -3.82 -9.25
N ALA A 72 15.60 -3.10 -9.08
CA ALA A 72 15.42 -2.15 -7.99
C ALA A 72 15.40 -2.85 -6.63
N ALA A 73 14.68 -3.97 -6.49
CA ALA A 73 14.63 -4.72 -5.24
C ALA A 73 16.02 -5.27 -4.84
N PHE A 74 16.79 -5.81 -5.80
CA PHE A 74 18.09 -6.41 -5.49
C PHE A 74 19.26 -5.40 -5.40
N ARG A 75 19.10 -4.15 -5.85
CA ARG A 75 20.21 -3.20 -5.93
C ARG A 75 19.96 -1.85 -5.26
N LYS A 76 18.70 -1.43 -5.10
CA LYS A 76 18.36 -0.06 -4.69
C LYS A 76 17.51 0.02 -3.45
N ASN A 77 16.58 -0.94 -3.26
CA ASN A 77 15.68 -0.94 -2.12
C ASN A 77 16.33 -1.55 -0.89
N VAL A 78 15.82 -1.21 0.28
CA VAL A 78 16.12 -1.95 1.52
C VAL A 78 15.13 -3.08 1.62
N GLU A 79 15.62 -4.31 1.47
CA GLU A 79 14.83 -5.53 1.46
C GLU A 79 15.32 -6.49 2.54
N PHE A 80 14.41 -7.28 3.09
CA PHE A 80 14.72 -8.35 4.02
C PHE A 80 14.49 -9.69 3.33
N MET A 81 15.53 -10.53 3.30
CA MET A 81 15.49 -11.86 2.70
C MET A 81 16.05 -12.90 3.66
N ILE A 82 15.42 -14.06 3.67
CA ILE A 82 15.88 -15.25 4.40
C ILE A 82 16.29 -16.31 3.39
N GLU A 83 17.47 -16.86 3.56
CA GLU A 83 17.96 -17.99 2.77
C GLU A 83 17.94 -19.27 3.60
N LEU A 84 17.31 -20.32 3.08
CA LEU A 84 17.23 -21.65 3.70
C LEU A 84 17.82 -22.69 2.75
N HIS A 85 18.55 -23.63 3.31
CA HIS A 85 19.14 -24.75 2.57
C HIS A 85 18.67 -26.10 3.11
N GLY A 86 18.53 -27.06 2.22
CA GLY A 86 18.12 -28.40 2.62
C GLY A 86 18.23 -29.41 1.48
N LYS A 87 17.85 -30.64 1.77
CA LYS A 87 17.85 -31.71 0.76
C LYS A 87 16.76 -31.46 -0.29
N LYS A 88 17.09 -31.54 -1.58
CA LYS A 88 16.16 -31.46 -2.70
C LYS A 88 14.93 -32.37 -2.51
N SER A 89 15.13 -33.58 -1.95
CA SER A 89 14.04 -34.52 -1.68
C SER A 89 13.02 -34.04 -0.63
N ARG A 90 13.31 -32.97 0.14
CA ARG A 90 12.42 -32.41 1.15
C ARG A 90 11.87 -31.04 0.79
N ILE A 91 12.70 -30.17 0.23
CA ILE A 91 12.36 -28.78 -0.03
C ILE A 91 12.58 -28.37 -1.49
N GLY A 92 12.76 -29.33 -2.39
CA GLY A 92 12.91 -29.06 -3.83
C GLY A 92 11.63 -28.57 -4.49
N ILE A 93 11.76 -28.07 -5.71
CA ILE A 93 10.67 -27.47 -6.50
C ILE A 93 9.45 -28.42 -6.62
N ASN A 94 9.70 -29.70 -6.88
CA ASN A 94 8.62 -30.69 -7.01
C ASN A 94 7.84 -30.89 -5.70
N ASN A 95 8.52 -30.81 -4.54
CA ASN A 95 7.86 -30.94 -3.24
C ASN A 95 6.99 -29.73 -2.92
N VAL A 96 7.42 -28.54 -3.30
CA VAL A 96 6.66 -27.29 -3.11
C VAL A 96 5.46 -27.25 -4.05
N MET A 97 5.68 -27.60 -5.31
CA MET A 97 4.62 -27.62 -6.30
C MET A 97 3.57 -28.70 -5.97
N GLY A 98 4.01 -29.82 -5.40
CA GLY A 98 3.14 -30.97 -5.10
C GLY A 98 2.60 -31.68 -6.34
N ASN A 99 1.79 -32.70 -6.11
CA ASN A 99 1.11 -33.45 -7.17
C ASN A 99 -0.32 -32.92 -7.38
N GLU A 100 -0.90 -33.13 -8.55
CA GLU A 100 -2.28 -32.72 -8.87
C GLU A 100 -3.33 -33.39 -7.99
N ASP A 101 -3.04 -34.58 -7.45
CA ASP A 101 -3.94 -35.32 -6.57
C ASP A 101 -3.90 -34.87 -5.11
N ASP A 102 -2.85 -34.13 -4.69
CA ASP A 102 -2.71 -33.65 -3.33
C ASP A 102 -3.61 -32.42 -3.10
N ARG A 103 -4.47 -32.48 -2.06
CA ARG A 103 -5.38 -31.37 -1.71
C ARG A 103 -4.65 -30.08 -1.35
N ASN A 104 -3.45 -30.18 -0.81
CA ASN A 104 -2.63 -29.04 -0.37
C ASN A 104 -1.56 -28.65 -1.39
N SER A 105 -1.65 -29.14 -2.61
CA SER A 105 -0.70 -28.86 -3.67
C SER A 105 -0.81 -27.42 -4.16
N LEU A 106 0.32 -26.69 -4.16
CA LEU A 106 0.40 -25.36 -4.76
C LEU A 106 -0.01 -25.40 -6.26
N ARG A 107 0.24 -26.49 -6.93
CA ARG A 107 -0.09 -26.69 -8.35
C ARG A 107 -1.58 -26.52 -8.66
N LYS A 108 -2.47 -26.88 -7.71
CA LYS A 108 -3.93 -26.67 -7.87
C LYS A 108 -4.34 -25.21 -7.82
N LEU A 109 -3.55 -24.38 -7.16
CA LEU A 109 -3.79 -22.96 -7.07
C LEU A 109 -3.26 -22.19 -8.26
N LEU A 110 -2.56 -22.86 -9.18
CA LEU A 110 -1.86 -22.25 -10.30
C LEU A 110 -2.48 -22.67 -11.63
N LEU A 111 -2.73 -21.70 -12.49
CA LEU A 111 -3.10 -21.91 -13.89
C LEU A 111 -1.91 -21.59 -14.79
N GLU A 112 -1.63 -22.44 -15.78
CA GLU A 112 -0.60 -22.15 -16.77
C GLU A 112 -1.01 -20.91 -17.58
N TYR A 113 -0.16 -19.90 -17.59
CA TYR A 113 -0.42 -18.65 -18.29
C TYR A 113 -0.33 -18.83 -19.79
N THR A 114 -1.45 -18.73 -20.47
CA THR A 114 -1.53 -18.63 -21.91
C THR A 114 -1.66 -17.18 -22.32
N PRO A 115 -0.71 -16.60 -23.07
CA PRO A 115 -0.84 -15.22 -23.52
C PRO A 115 -2.13 -15.04 -24.34
N PRO A 116 -2.90 -13.99 -24.12
CA PRO A 116 -4.08 -13.72 -24.93
C PRO A 116 -3.65 -13.53 -26.40
N GLU A 117 -4.38 -14.16 -27.32
CA GLU A 117 -4.11 -14.09 -28.76
C GLU A 117 -4.15 -12.66 -29.31
N GLN A 118 -4.95 -11.78 -28.69
CA GLN A 118 -4.98 -10.37 -29.01
C GLN A 118 -4.17 -9.57 -27.98
N LYS A 119 -3.13 -8.88 -28.47
CA LYS A 119 -2.42 -7.89 -27.66
C LYS A 119 -3.39 -6.77 -27.34
N THR A 120 -3.84 -6.65 -26.11
CA THR A 120 -4.56 -5.46 -25.64
C THR A 120 -3.67 -4.24 -25.93
N PRO A 121 -4.11 -3.28 -26.76
CA PRO A 121 -3.29 -2.11 -27.04
C PRO A 121 -2.97 -1.41 -25.73
N VAL A 122 -1.68 -1.24 -25.46
CA VAL A 122 -1.23 -0.47 -24.28
C VAL A 122 -1.75 0.95 -24.47
N ASN A 123 -2.67 1.35 -23.63
CA ASN A 123 -3.14 2.74 -23.63
C ASN A 123 -1.95 3.62 -23.20
N ARG A 124 -1.38 4.34 -24.18
CA ARG A 124 -0.20 5.18 -23.95
C ARG A 124 -0.51 6.32 -22.97
N ASP A 125 -1.72 6.84 -22.99
CA ASP A 125 -2.12 7.93 -22.09
C ASP A 125 -2.31 7.41 -20.66
N GLN A 126 -2.79 6.16 -20.50
CA GLN A 126 -2.82 5.50 -19.19
C GLN A 126 -1.42 5.40 -18.58
N LYS A 127 -0.46 4.88 -19.36
CA LYS A 127 0.92 4.75 -18.88
C LYS A 127 1.56 6.10 -18.55
N ARG A 128 1.30 7.13 -19.38
CA ARG A 128 1.81 8.48 -19.12
C ARG A 128 1.20 9.10 -17.86
N ALA A 129 -0.09 8.84 -17.60
CA ALA A 129 -0.74 9.31 -16.38
C ALA A 129 -0.16 8.62 -15.13
N GLU A 130 0.10 7.32 -15.19
CA GLU A 130 0.80 6.56 -14.14
C GLU A 130 2.22 7.11 -13.91
N ASP A 131 3.01 7.27 -14.99
CA ASP A 131 4.38 7.80 -14.92
C ASP A 131 4.40 9.22 -14.31
N LEU A 132 3.44 10.07 -14.68
CA LEU A 132 3.30 11.42 -14.11
C LEU A 132 2.94 11.35 -12.63
N THR A 133 2.01 10.47 -12.24
CA THR A 133 1.64 10.28 -10.84
C THR A 133 2.85 9.85 -10.01
N ASN A 134 3.62 8.87 -10.48
CA ASN A 134 4.83 8.40 -9.80
C ASN A 134 5.87 9.53 -9.67
N LEU A 135 6.07 10.31 -10.73
CA LEU A 135 6.99 11.46 -10.71
C LEU A 135 6.58 12.51 -9.66
N VAL A 136 5.27 12.77 -9.52
CA VAL A 136 4.74 13.68 -8.50
C VAL A 136 4.91 13.11 -7.09
N CYS A 137 4.69 11.81 -6.89
CA CYS A 137 4.94 11.14 -5.62
C CYS A 137 6.42 11.23 -5.21
N ASP A 138 7.35 10.95 -6.12
CA ASP A 138 8.79 11.10 -5.88
C ASP A 138 9.18 12.55 -5.56
N TRP A 139 8.56 13.50 -6.22
CA TRP A 139 8.77 14.93 -5.94
C TRP A 139 8.30 15.29 -4.53
N LEU A 140 7.12 14.81 -4.10
CA LEU A 140 6.60 15.03 -2.74
C LEU A 140 7.55 14.48 -1.67
N LEU A 141 8.14 13.30 -1.88
CA LEU A 141 9.15 12.72 -1.00
C LEU A 141 10.38 13.64 -0.86
N ASN A 142 10.79 14.25 -1.97
CA ASN A 142 11.94 15.14 -2.00
C ASN A 142 11.68 16.52 -1.37
N CYS A 143 10.42 16.93 -1.18
CA CYS A 143 10.07 18.19 -0.53
C CYS A 143 10.38 18.20 0.97
N GLN A 144 10.57 17.05 1.62
CA GLN A 144 10.92 16.92 3.03
C GLN A 144 10.01 17.76 3.93
N PHE A 145 8.73 17.40 3.99
CA PHE A 145 7.76 18.10 4.83
C PHE A 145 8.01 17.87 6.32
N THR A 146 7.70 18.90 7.11
CA THR A 146 7.65 18.85 8.58
C THR A 146 6.33 19.41 9.08
N LEU A 147 5.94 18.99 10.27
CA LEU A 147 4.74 19.44 10.95
C LEU A 147 5.10 20.24 12.20
N GLY A 148 4.39 21.34 12.43
CA GLY A 148 4.47 22.13 13.67
C GLY A 148 3.07 22.24 14.28
N VAL A 149 2.96 22.00 15.58
CA VAL A 149 1.70 22.15 16.33
C VAL A 149 1.71 23.50 17.03
N GLN A 150 0.58 24.22 16.98
CA GLN A 150 0.39 25.48 17.69
C GLN A 150 -0.92 25.43 18.48
N PRO A 151 -0.90 25.79 19.77
CA PRO A 151 -2.12 25.93 20.55
C PRO A 151 -3.02 27.05 20.00
N ASN A 152 -4.31 26.79 19.90
CA ASN A 152 -5.33 27.74 19.47
C ASN A 152 -6.56 27.64 20.41
N GLY A 153 -6.52 28.35 21.55
CA GLY A 153 -7.51 28.20 22.61
C GLY A 153 -7.53 26.79 23.20
N ASP A 154 -8.69 26.13 23.16
CA ASP A 154 -8.86 24.72 23.57
C ASP A 154 -8.56 23.70 22.47
N GLN A 155 -8.14 24.19 21.32
CA GLN A 155 -7.83 23.39 20.13
C GLN A 155 -6.37 23.60 19.70
N TYR A 156 -6.01 22.99 18.60
CA TYR A 156 -4.66 23.06 18.04
C TYR A 156 -4.73 23.29 16.54
N ASP A 157 -3.74 24.00 16.04
CA ASP A 157 -3.50 24.13 14.60
C ASP A 157 -2.26 23.30 14.22
N LEU A 158 -2.37 22.56 13.12
CA LEU A 158 -1.29 21.76 12.57
C LEU A 158 -0.81 22.37 11.26
N ASN A 159 0.43 22.81 11.25
CA ASN A 159 1.05 23.47 10.11
C ASN A 159 2.04 22.52 9.44
N MET A 160 1.77 22.16 8.20
CA MET A 160 2.69 21.40 7.35
C MET A 160 3.45 22.35 6.43
N ARG A 161 4.76 22.25 6.44
CA ARG A 161 5.61 23.07 5.55
C ARG A 161 6.73 22.23 4.94
N SER A 162 7.07 22.56 3.68
CA SER A 162 8.24 22.00 3.02
C SER A 162 9.51 22.66 3.53
N THR A 163 10.49 21.84 3.88
CA THR A 163 11.84 22.32 4.28
C THR A 163 12.82 22.38 3.11
N ARG A 164 12.44 21.79 1.97
CA ARG A 164 13.26 21.73 0.77
C ARG A 164 12.47 22.12 -0.47
N SER A 165 12.96 23.13 -1.19
CA SER A 165 12.43 23.46 -2.51
C SER A 165 13.00 22.51 -3.55
N SER A 166 12.12 21.84 -4.29
CA SER A 166 12.47 21.01 -5.45
C SER A 166 11.70 21.47 -6.67
N PRO A 167 12.29 21.44 -7.88
CA PRO A 167 11.57 21.80 -9.09
C PRO A 167 10.30 20.97 -9.24
N ARG A 168 9.19 21.64 -9.44
CA ARG A 168 7.89 20.98 -9.60
C ARG A 168 7.85 20.19 -10.92
N PRO A 169 7.33 18.95 -10.94
CA PRO A 169 7.07 18.22 -12.17
C PRO A 169 6.13 18.99 -13.10
N GLY A 170 6.40 18.94 -14.40
CA GLY A 170 5.47 19.46 -15.41
C GLY A 170 4.33 18.48 -15.64
N GLY A 171 3.16 19.01 -16.05
CA GLY A 171 1.97 18.21 -16.35
C GLY A 171 0.72 18.72 -15.62
N GLU A 172 -0.40 18.09 -15.89
CA GLU A 172 -1.68 18.40 -15.27
C GLU A 172 -1.95 17.42 -14.13
N TYR A 173 -1.96 17.93 -12.90
CA TYR A 173 -2.26 17.14 -11.71
C TYR A 173 -2.71 18.00 -10.55
N THR A 174 -3.44 17.39 -9.61
CA THR A 174 -3.82 17.97 -8.33
C THR A 174 -3.25 17.12 -7.20
N ILE A 175 -2.96 17.76 -6.08
CA ILE A 175 -2.49 17.10 -4.87
C ILE A 175 -3.36 17.58 -3.72
N GLN A 176 -3.93 16.62 -3.00
CA GLN A 176 -4.65 16.87 -1.76
C GLN A 176 -3.97 16.13 -0.61
N CYS A 177 -4.03 16.69 0.58
CA CYS A 177 -3.53 16.01 1.77
C CYS A 177 -4.40 16.30 2.99
N ARG A 178 -4.32 15.42 3.99
CA ARG A 178 -4.96 15.57 5.28
C ARG A 178 -4.28 14.73 6.36
N PRO A 179 -4.34 15.12 7.63
CA PRO A 179 -4.11 14.19 8.72
C PRO A 179 -5.03 12.98 8.62
N ILE A 180 -4.51 11.75 8.76
CA ILE A 180 -5.33 10.53 8.63
C ILE A 180 -6.43 10.41 9.70
N SER A 181 -6.28 11.12 10.81
CA SER A 181 -7.28 11.24 11.89
C SER A 181 -8.52 12.05 11.50
N LEU A 182 -8.46 12.81 10.41
CA LEU A 182 -9.56 13.62 9.91
C LEU A 182 -10.29 12.92 8.77
N ARG A 183 -11.54 13.31 8.56
CA ARG A 183 -12.36 12.83 7.45
C ARG A 183 -11.88 13.42 6.11
N GLU A 184 -12.33 12.85 4.99
CA GLU A 184 -11.93 13.28 3.64
C GLU A 184 -12.30 14.72 3.32
N GLU A 185 -13.38 15.23 3.90
CA GLU A 185 -13.85 16.62 3.71
C GLU A 185 -12.86 17.66 4.27
N ALA A 186 -12.00 17.25 5.20
CA ALA A 186 -10.94 18.09 5.74
C ALA A 186 -9.68 18.16 4.86
N SER A 187 -9.68 17.49 3.70
CA SER A 187 -8.55 17.52 2.77
C SER A 187 -8.27 18.95 2.29
N ARG A 188 -6.99 19.28 2.18
CA ARG A 188 -6.52 20.56 1.66
C ARG A 188 -5.75 20.34 0.37
N GLU A 189 -6.02 21.16 -0.63
CA GLU A 189 -5.33 21.12 -1.90
C GLU A 189 -4.07 21.99 -1.85
N PHE A 190 -3.01 21.53 -2.50
CA PHE A 190 -1.77 22.27 -2.62
C PHE A 190 -1.94 23.49 -3.52
N ASN A 191 -1.69 24.68 -2.94
CA ASN A 191 -1.65 25.92 -3.71
C ASN A 191 -0.25 26.17 -4.25
N PHE A 192 -0.06 25.93 -5.54
CA PHE A 192 1.23 26.10 -6.20
C PHE A 192 1.56 27.53 -6.63
N ALA A 193 0.68 28.50 -6.38
CA ALA A 193 0.97 29.89 -6.61
C ALA A 193 1.92 30.47 -5.54
N GLN A 194 2.06 29.81 -4.42
CA GLN A 194 2.95 30.22 -3.34
C GLN A 194 4.35 29.63 -3.53
N SER A 195 5.38 30.41 -3.19
CA SER A 195 6.79 29.98 -3.28
C SER A 195 7.11 28.87 -2.27
N ASN A 196 6.44 28.86 -1.13
CA ASN A 196 6.59 27.86 -0.08
C ASN A 196 5.34 26.96 -0.05
N LEU A 197 5.56 25.66 -0.05
CA LEU A 197 4.48 24.70 0.14
C LEU A 197 4.13 24.66 1.63
N GLU A 198 3.07 25.34 1.99
CA GLU A 198 2.56 25.41 3.36
C GLU A 198 1.07 25.10 3.38
N ILE A 199 0.65 24.24 4.30
CA ILE A 199 -0.75 23.84 4.46
C ILE A 199 -1.10 23.89 5.94
N HIS A 200 -2.25 24.47 6.25
CA HIS A 200 -2.75 24.67 7.59
C HIS A 200 -4.01 23.84 7.82
N PHE A 201 -4.05 23.14 8.95
CA PHE A 201 -5.22 22.45 9.47
C PHE A 201 -5.56 23.08 10.82
N GLU A 202 -6.68 23.74 10.89
CA GLU A 202 -7.11 24.53 12.06
C GLU A 202 -8.12 23.77 12.90
N GLY A 203 -8.14 24.06 14.20
CA GLY A 203 -9.19 23.62 15.10
C GLY A 203 -9.18 22.12 15.40
N LEU A 204 -8.02 21.50 15.47
CA LEU A 204 -7.90 20.08 15.78
C LEU A 204 -8.01 19.82 17.28
N SER A 205 -8.73 18.76 17.65
CA SER A 205 -8.68 18.25 19.03
C SER A 205 -7.32 17.61 19.32
N LEU A 206 -6.93 17.55 20.59
CA LEU A 206 -5.70 16.94 21.04
C LEU A 206 -5.49 15.50 20.49
N ILE A 207 -6.55 14.69 20.50
CA ILE A 207 -6.51 13.30 20.00
C ILE A 207 -6.44 13.20 18.47
N SER A 208 -6.80 14.26 17.75
CA SER A 208 -6.75 14.30 16.28
C SER A 208 -5.39 14.70 15.74
N LEU A 209 -4.49 15.20 16.59
CA LEU A 209 -3.12 15.50 16.18
C LEU A 209 -2.40 14.20 15.79
N THR A 210 -1.77 14.18 14.63
CA THR A 210 -1.04 13.01 14.14
C THR A 210 0.11 13.42 13.22
N ALA A 211 1.19 12.63 13.25
CA ALA A 211 2.31 12.75 12.33
C ALA A 211 2.05 12.08 10.98
N PHE A 212 0.95 11.30 10.86
CA PHE A 212 0.59 10.61 9.64
C PHE A 212 -0.28 11.50 8.74
N ILE A 213 0.23 11.87 7.58
CA ILE A 213 -0.47 12.67 6.58
C ILE A 213 -0.78 11.79 5.37
N GLY A 214 -2.06 11.66 5.05
CA GLY A 214 -2.55 11.03 3.83
C GLY A 214 -2.45 12.01 2.66
N PHE A 215 -1.96 11.54 1.52
CA PHE A 215 -1.87 12.28 0.28
C PHE A 215 -2.69 11.58 -0.81
N GLU A 216 -3.36 12.35 -1.63
CA GLU A 216 -3.99 11.91 -2.86
C GLU A 216 -3.43 12.73 -4.02
N VAL A 217 -2.84 12.05 -5.00
CA VAL A 217 -2.32 12.64 -6.24
C VAL A 217 -3.21 12.18 -7.38
N LYS A 218 -3.81 13.12 -8.10
CA LYS A 218 -4.59 12.86 -9.32
C LYS A 218 -3.86 13.49 -10.50
N ALA A 219 -3.34 12.67 -11.42
CA ALA A 219 -2.74 13.14 -12.67
C ALA A 219 -3.69 12.90 -13.83
N GLN A 220 -3.65 13.80 -14.84
CA GLN A 220 -4.46 13.71 -16.03
C GLN A 220 -3.59 13.82 -17.29
N VAL A 221 -3.80 12.90 -18.24
CA VAL A 221 -3.20 12.95 -19.57
C VAL A 221 -4.31 12.73 -20.62
N GLY A 222 -4.63 13.77 -21.37
CA GLY A 222 -5.76 13.75 -22.26
C GLY A 222 -7.09 13.53 -21.51
N LYS A 223 -7.77 12.43 -21.81
CA LYS A 223 -9.01 12.04 -21.09
C LYS A 223 -8.79 11.03 -19.96
N VAL A 224 -7.57 10.54 -19.81
CA VAL A 224 -7.24 9.51 -18.83
C VAL A 224 -6.80 10.16 -17.52
N LYS A 225 -7.36 9.68 -16.43
CA LYS A 225 -6.97 10.07 -15.06
C LYS A 225 -6.35 8.87 -14.35
N HIS A 226 -5.31 9.12 -13.58
CA HIS A 226 -4.72 8.16 -12.67
C HIS A 226 -4.62 8.77 -11.29
N THR A 227 -4.93 7.98 -10.25
CA THR A 227 -4.92 8.43 -8.85
C THR A 227 -4.01 7.52 -8.04
N ALA A 228 -3.15 8.12 -7.23
CA ALA A 228 -2.39 7.41 -6.20
C ALA A 228 -2.73 7.98 -4.83
N ARG A 229 -2.84 7.10 -3.83
CA ARG A 229 -3.05 7.43 -2.42
C ARG A 229 -1.96 6.79 -1.58
N PHE A 230 -1.38 7.54 -0.66
CA PHE A 230 -0.34 7.06 0.22
C PHE A 230 -0.30 7.89 1.50
N VAL A 231 0.42 7.38 2.51
CA VAL A 231 0.57 8.05 3.80
C VAL A 231 2.04 8.26 4.09
N PHE A 232 2.40 9.47 4.52
CA PHE A 232 3.73 9.78 5.05
C PHE A 232 3.68 9.93 6.56
N LEU A 233 4.67 9.38 7.23
CA LEU A 233 5.01 9.72 8.60
C LEU A 233 5.99 10.90 8.55
N LEU A 234 5.53 12.08 8.94
CA LEU A 234 6.31 13.31 8.88
C LEU A 234 6.90 13.65 10.26
N PRO A 235 8.11 14.24 10.32
CA PRO A 235 8.61 14.82 11.56
C PRO A 235 7.63 15.86 12.11
N ILE A 236 7.29 15.77 13.39
CA ILE A 236 6.37 16.68 14.06
C ILE A 236 7.04 17.31 15.26
N SER A 237 6.90 18.63 15.40
CA SER A 237 7.37 19.40 16.55
C SER A 237 6.21 19.93 17.40
N ASP A 238 6.53 20.23 18.65
CA ASP A 238 5.61 20.86 19.62
C ASP A 238 4.33 20.06 19.89
N LEU A 239 4.42 18.73 19.76
CA LEU A 239 3.30 17.82 20.06
C LEU A 239 3.08 17.80 21.58
N PRO A 240 1.84 18.09 22.08
CA PRO A 240 1.54 18.09 23.50
C PRO A 240 1.79 16.72 24.15
N GLN A 241 2.46 16.70 25.31
CA GLN A 241 2.82 15.45 26.01
C GLN A 241 1.58 14.68 26.49
N GLU A 242 0.50 15.37 26.76
CA GLU A 242 -0.76 14.81 27.25
C GLU A 242 -1.53 14.03 26.18
N ARG A 243 -1.13 14.16 24.90
CA ARG A 243 -1.83 13.55 23.78
C ARG A 243 -1.96 12.03 23.89
N ASP A 244 -0.87 11.35 24.19
CA ASP A 244 -0.86 9.89 24.27
C ASP A 244 -1.72 9.38 25.44
N SER A 245 -1.70 10.09 26.56
CA SER A 245 -2.58 9.80 27.70
C SER A 245 -4.05 10.04 27.33
N ALA A 246 -4.37 11.10 26.59
CA ALA A 246 -5.72 11.39 26.14
C ALA A 246 -6.24 10.32 25.17
N ILE A 247 -5.41 9.84 24.24
CA ILE A 247 -5.75 8.74 23.33
C ILE A 247 -6.02 7.46 24.11
N LEU A 248 -5.12 7.08 25.03
CA LEU A 248 -5.31 5.90 25.88
C LEU A 248 -6.59 6.00 26.70
N THR A 249 -6.87 7.14 27.30
CA THR A 249 -8.11 7.38 28.05
C THR A 249 -9.34 7.15 27.19
N THR A 250 -9.32 7.63 25.94
CA THR A 250 -10.42 7.45 24.99
C THR A 250 -10.62 5.97 24.63
N ILE A 251 -9.52 5.24 24.39
CA ILE A 251 -9.55 3.79 24.07
C ILE A 251 -10.05 2.98 25.27
N LEU A 252 -9.65 3.34 26.48
CA LEU A 252 -9.99 2.61 27.71
C LEU A 252 -11.36 2.94 28.25
N SER A 253 -11.99 4.04 27.85
CA SER A 253 -13.31 4.48 28.30
C SER A 253 -14.45 3.59 27.82
N ASP A 254 -14.26 2.88 26.68
CA ASP A 254 -15.24 1.94 26.12
C ASP A 254 -14.77 0.50 26.29
N ARG A 255 -15.61 -0.33 26.94
CA ARG A 255 -15.33 -1.74 27.19
C ARG A 255 -15.02 -2.51 25.89
N THR A 256 -15.73 -2.22 24.81
CA THR A 256 -15.54 -2.89 23.51
C THR A 256 -14.19 -2.53 22.89
N GLN A 257 -13.84 -1.26 22.94
CA GLN A 257 -12.54 -0.77 22.42
C GLN A 257 -11.39 -1.29 23.28
N PHE A 258 -11.56 -1.33 24.61
CA PHE A 258 -10.58 -1.93 25.51
C PHE A 258 -10.31 -3.40 25.21
N LEU A 259 -11.35 -4.20 24.98
CA LEU A 259 -11.19 -5.61 24.62
C LEU A 259 -10.52 -5.80 23.24
N ARG A 260 -10.81 -4.92 22.27
CA ARG A 260 -10.12 -4.91 20.96
C ARG A 260 -8.65 -4.55 21.13
N TYR A 261 -8.32 -3.57 21.96
CA TYR A 261 -6.95 -3.18 22.25
C TYR A 261 -6.17 -4.31 22.94
N LEU A 262 -6.77 -4.98 23.94
CA LEU A 262 -6.17 -6.15 24.58
C LEU A 262 -5.92 -7.29 23.57
N ARG A 263 -6.88 -7.56 22.69
CA ARG A 263 -6.72 -8.58 21.66
C ARG A 263 -5.56 -8.26 20.72
N LEU A 264 -5.35 -6.99 20.37
CA LEU A 264 -4.25 -6.55 19.50
C LEU A 264 -2.87 -6.73 20.16
N ILE A 265 -2.77 -6.53 21.49
CA ILE A 265 -1.50 -6.68 22.22
C ILE A 265 -1.17 -8.16 22.49
N LEU A 266 -2.17 -9.01 22.65
CA LEU A 266 -2.00 -10.42 23.02
C LEU A 266 -1.86 -11.36 21.81
N MET A 267 -1.97 -10.85 20.58
CA MET A 267 -1.74 -11.60 19.33
C MET A 267 -0.33 -11.36 18.79
#